data_cc17e7210fe2f2dd04af57787d68d437
#
_entry.id   cc17e7210fe2f2dd04af57787d68d437
#
_cell.length_a   1.000
_cell.length_b   1.000
_cell.length_c   1.000
_cell.angle_alpha   90.00
_cell.angle_beta   90.00
_cell.angle_gamma   90.00
#
_symmetry.space_group_name_H-M   'P 1'
#
loop_
_entity.id
_entity.type
_entity.pdbx_description
1 polymer ?
#
loop_
_entity_poly.entity_id
_entity_poly.type
_entity_poly.pdbx_seq_one_letter_code
_entity_poly.pdbx_strand_id
1 'polypeptide(L)'
;MENSDKKQELEETLIQAGLRKGYFTLVEGVYDPGILKAVFLAGGPGSGKSAVIDTVFNVAPEAKSLTSSGLKIVNSDSSFEHLLKKAGHSLDLGSLDDEVFNQITSDDPNSIRSKAKQIMLQQFAHYKNGRLGVIIDGTGDDYAKISKQKKELEKLGYDCYMVFVNTSLEVAQQRNAFRARKLPRKLVKAVWTDVQKNMGRFQSAFKQNFTIIDNSEDLRSKTKPGKLDLAPFILKATAKFVAKPIRNPIGKEWISLMMKHDKVTKSGDKRNRLREDEDTESETDPLEDVTLPMDLERYLGRTIHIIEKFDLQPRKNLAVLSRLVDSLELNKNQFIRFFNKIKASKFD
;
A
#
# COMPACT_ATOMS: atom_id res chain seq x y z
N MET A 1 5.63 14.46 25.33
CA MET A 1 5.31 13.26 24.54
C MET A 1 4.10 13.50 23.65
N GLU A 2 3.03 14.09 24.13
CA GLU A 2 1.77 14.30 23.39
C GLU A 2 1.89 15.28 22.19
N ASN A 3 2.67 16.33 22.29
CA ASN A 3 2.89 17.30 21.21
C ASN A 3 3.77 16.76 20.09
N SER A 4 4.71 15.86 20.39
CA SER A 4 5.52 15.15 19.38
C SER A 4 4.66 14.27 18.49
N ASP A 5 3.67 13.57 19.07
CA ASP A 5 2.78 12.67 18.34
C ASP A 5 1.82 13.47 17.43
N LYS A 6 1.33 14.62 17.88
CA LYS A 6 0.47 15.52 17.08
C LYS A 6 1.22 16.10 15.87
N LYS A 7 2.47 16.49 16.06
CA LYS A 7 3.33 16.98 14.98
C LYS A 7 3.58 15.91 13.94
N GLN A 8 3.93 14.71 14.37
CA GLN A 8 4.16 13.58 13.47
C GLN A 8 2.92 13.23 12.66
N GLU A 9 1.73 13.22 13.27
CA GLU A 9 0.46 12.98 12.58
C GLU A 9 0.13 14.08 11.56
N LEU A 10 0.45 15.33 11.84
CA LEU A 10 0.29 16.45 10.89
C LEU A 10 1.24 16.33 9.71
N GLU A 11 2.51 16.01 9.96
CA GLU A 11 3.51 15.77 8.91
C GLU A 11 3.06 14.60 8.00
N GLU A 12 2.62 13.48 8.57
CA GLU A 12 2.08 12.34 7.81
C GLU A 12 0.89 12.74 6.93
N THR A 13 -0.01 13.58 7.47
CA THR A 13 -1.18 14.07 6.71
C THR A 13 -0.77 14.93 5.53
N LEU A 14 0.20 15.82 5.71
CA LEU A 14 0.71 16.69 4.65
C LEU A 14 1.51 15.89 3.60
N ILE A 15 2.29 14.90 4.02
CA ILE A 15 2.95 13.97 3.09
C ILE A 15 1.91 13.28 2.20
N GLN A 16 0.83 12.77 2.79
CA GLN A 16 -0.25 12.13 2.04
C GLN A 16 -0.94 13.10 1.06
N ALA A 17 -1.17 14.34 1.48
CA ALA A 17 -1.74 15.36 0.62
C ALA A 17 -0.79 15.71 -0.54
N GLY A 18 0.52 15.84 -0.28
CA GLY A 18 1.53 16.12 -1.29
C GLY A 18 1.71 14.98 -2.30
N LEU A 19 1.63 13.73 -1.85
CA LEU A 19 1.63 12.54 -2.72
C LEU A 19 0.39 12.53 -3.63
N ARG A 20 -0.79 12.79 -3.07
CA ARG A 20 -2.06 12.83 -3.81
C ARG A 20 -2.09 13.93 -4.88
N LYS A 21 -1.48 15.10 -4.59
CA LYS A 21 -1.34 16.21 -5.55
C LYS A 21 -0.16 16.03 -6.52
N GLY A 22 0.62 14.95 -6.40
CA GLY A 22 1.83 14.74 -7.22
C GLY A 22 2.96 15.72 -6.91
N TYR A 23 2.92 16.42 -5.78
CA TYR A 23 3.97 17.35 -5.35
C TYR A 23 5.17 16.64 -4.73
N PHE A 24 4.92 15.49 -4.11
CA PHE A 24 5.96 14.58 -3.66
C PHE A 24 6.03 13.37 -4.60
N THR A 25 7.21 13.03 -5.03
CA THR A 25 7.49 11.72 -5.61
C THR A 25 7.61 10.71 -4.49
N LEU A 26 7.00 9.53 -4.65
CA LEU A 26 7.32 8.40 -3.78
C LEU A 26 8.81 8.14 -3.92
N VAL A 27 9.56 8.38 -2.86
CA VAL A 27 10.99 8.02 -2.84
C VAL A 27 11.04 6.52 -2.67
N GLU A 28 11.25 5.81 -3.78
CA GLU A 28 11.51 4.38 -3.75
C GLU A 28 12.88 4.13 -3.14
N GLY A 29 12.99 3.11 -2.32
CA GLY A 29 14.24 2.73 -1.67
C GLY A 29 14.17 2.78 -0.15
N VAL A 30 15.30 3.05 0.48
CA VAL A 30 15.48 2.92 1.94
C VAL A 30 14.56 3.84 2.77
N TYR A 31 14.05 4.90 2.17
CA TYR A 31 13.14 5.87 2.82
C TYR A 31 11.66 5.61 2.52
N ASP A 32 11.32 4.57 1.74
CA ASP A 32 9.93 4.19 1.50
C ASP A 32 9.29 3.73 2.84
N PRO A 33 8.14 4.29 3.24
CA PRO A 33 7.49 3.89 4.50
C PRO A 33 7.17 2.40 4.59
N GLY A 34 6.92 1.77 3.43
CA GLY A 34 6.66 0.33 3.32
C GLY A 34 7.90 -0.53 3.14
N ILE A 35 9.11 0.03 3.18
CA ILE A 35 10.36 -0.72 2.90
C ILE A 35 10.42 -2.01 3.71
N LEU A 36 10.76 -3.12 3.03
CA LEU A 36 10.92 -4.44 3.64
C LEU A 36 9.68 -4.95 4.40
N LYS A 37 8.48 -4.46 4.07
CA LYS A 37 7.20 -4.98 4.57
C LYS A 37 6.53 -5.84 3.51
N ALA A 38 6.12 -7.04 3.89
CA ALA A 38 5.35 -7.93 3.02
C ALA A 38 4.06 -8.35 3.71
N VAL A 39 2.92 -7.98 3.11
CA VAL A 39 1.60 -8.40 3.56
C VAL A 39 1.07 -9.44 2.61
N PHE A 40 0.81 -10.63 3.11
CA PHE A 40 0.12 -11.68 2.38
C PHE A 40 -1.38 -11.57 2.60
N LEU A 41 -2.14 -11.57 1.53
CA LEU A 41 -3.58 -11.75 1.57
C LEU A 41 -3.93 -13.17 1.17
N ALA A 42 -4.78 -13.81 1.96
CA ALA A 42 -5.35 -15.10 1.67
C ALA A 42 -6.88 -15.04 1.81
N GLY A 43 -7.57 -15.78 0.97
CA GLY A 43 -9.04 -15.87 0.96
C GLY A 43 -9.54 -16.34 -0.39
N GLY A 44 -10.54 -17.21 -0.41
CA GLY A 44 -11.09 -17.80 -1.62
C GLY A 44 -11.73 -16.79 -2.58
N PRO A 45 -12.10 -17.23 -3.78
CA PRO A 45 -12.92 -16.43 -4.68
C PRO A 45 -14.22 -15.99 -3.98
N GLY A 46 -14.61 -14.72 -4.12
CA GLY A 46 -15.80 -14.18 -3.47
C GLY A 46 -15.61 -13.78 -1.99
N SER A 47 -14.45 -14.01 -1.37
CA SER A 47 -14.21 -13.63 0.03
C SER A 47 -14.17 -12.10 0.28
N GLY A 48 -13.99 -11.28 -0.76
CA GLY A 48 -13.95 -9.82 -0.65
C GLY A 48 -12.58 -9.24 -0.37
N LYS A 49 -11.49 -9.94 -0.68
CA LYS A 49 -10.10 -9.46 -0.51
C LYS A 49 -9.87 -8.05 -1.04
N SER A 50 -10.35 -7.73 -2.25
CA SER A 50 -10.16 -6.41 -2.86
C SER A 50 -10.75 -5.30 -1.98
N ALA A 51 -11.98 -5.47 -1.46
CA ALA A 51 -12.59 -4.50 -0.56
C ALA A 51 -11.83 -4.38 0.78
N VAL A 52 -11.23 -5.47 1.25
CA VAL A 52 -10.34 -5.45 2.42
C VAL A 52 -9.07 -4.67 2.12
N ILE A 53 -8.43 -4.88 0.97
CA ILE A 53 -7.25 -4.10 0.54
C ILE A 53 -7.59 -2.62 0.51
N ASP A 54 -8.68 -2.25 -0.15
CA ASP A 54 -9.14 -0.86 -0.28
C ASP A 54 -9.44 -0.22 1.07
N THR A 55 -10.00 -0.99 2.00
CA THR A 55 -10.38 -0.48 3.33
C THR A 55 -9.18 -0.36 4.26
N VAL A 56 -8.33 -1.40 4.31
CA VAL A 56 -7.23 -1.52 5.28
C VAL A 56 -6.02 -0.70 4.84
N PHE A 57 -5.71 -0.70 3.54
CA PHE A 57 -4.48 -0.10 3.02
C PHE A 57 -4.71 1.19 2.24
N ASN A 58 -5.97 1.62 2.09
CA ASN A 58 -6.35 2.86 1.42
C ASN A 58 -5.66 3.01 0.04
N VAL A 59 -6.04 2.15 -0.90
CA VAL A 59 -5.51 2.16 -2.28
C VAL A 59 -5.83 3.48 -2.96
N ALA A 60 -4.84 4.05 -3.65
CA ALA A 60 -5.04 5.27 -4.40
C ALA A 60 -5.97 5.02 -5.61
N PRO A 61 -7.04 5.80 -5.79
CA PRO A 61 -7.99 5.60 -6.89
C PRO A 61 -7.32 5.65 -8.27
N GLU A 62 -6.32 6.52 -8.42
CA GLU A 62 -5.58 6.76 -9.67
C GLU A 62 -4.54 5.67 -9.93
N ALA A 63 -4.01 5.05 -8.88
CA ALA A 63 -2.95 4.03 -8.95
C ALA A 63 -3.36 2.78 -8.20
N LYS A 64 -4.24 1.97 -8.80
CA LYS A 64 -4.78 0.73 -8.21
C LYS A 64 -3.74 -0.30 -7.75
N SER A 65 -2.48 -0.10 -8.07
CA SER A 65 -1.36 -0.95 -7.68
C SER A 65 -0.56 -0.42 -6.49
N LEU A 66 -0.95 0.73 -5.90
CA LEU A 66 -0.22 1.41 -4.84
C LEU A 66 -1.15 1.79 -3.70
N THR A 67 -0.69 1.58 -2.47
CA THR A 67 -1.39 2.02 -1.26
C THR A 67 -0.85 3.36 -0.75
N SER A 68 -1.63 4.02 0.10
CA SER A 68 -1.18 5.27 0.76
C SER A 68 0.06 5.09 1.65
N SER A 69 0.35 3.87 2.07
CA SER A 69 1.54 3.52 2.87
C SER A 69 2.74 3.09 2.03
N GLY A 70 2.72 3.26 0.70
CA GLY A 70 3.82 2.90 -0.19
C GLY A 70 3.88 1.42 -0.57
N LEU A 71 2.98 0.55 -0.07
CA LEU A 71 2.97 -0.86 -0.42
C LEU A 71 2.46 -1.05 -1.86
N LYS A 72 3.19 -1.85 -2.65
CA LYS A 72 2.86 -2.19 -4.03
C LYS A 72 2.03 -3.47 -4.06
N ILE A 73 0.92 -3.46 -4.79
CA ILE A 73 0.04 -4.63 -4.88
C ILE A 73 0.55 -5.58 -5.97
N VAL A 74 0.83 -6.81 -5.59
CA VAL A 74 1.26 -7.91 -6.46
C VAL A 74 0.07 -8.80 -6.72
N ASN A 75 -0.56 -8.64 -7.88
CA ASN A 75 -1.73 -9.39 -8.32
C ASN A 75 -1.70 -9.60 -9.83
N SER A 76 -2.05 -10.81 -10.28
CA SER A 76 -2.15 -11.14 -11.71
C SER A 76 -3.53 -10.88 -12.32
N ASP A 77 -4.54 -10.53 -11.51
CA ASP A 77 -5.93 -10.50 -11.97
C ASP A 77 -6.19 -9.37 -12.97
N SER A 78 -5.65 -8.18 -12.76
CA SER A 78 -5.79 -7.05 -13.71
C SER A 78 -5.14 -7.35 -15.06
N SER A 79 -3.94 -7.94 -15.05
CA SER A 79 -3.27 -8.37 -16.29
C SER A 79 -4.04 -9.49 -16.98
N PHE A 80 -4.61 -10.43 -16.23
CA PHE A 80 -5.43 -11.51 -16.76
C PHE A 80 -6.70 -10.99 -17.42
N GLU A 81 -7.43 -10.08 -16.76
CA GLU A 81 -8.64 -9.47 -17.33
C GLU A 81 -8.33 -8.61 -18.57
N HIS A 82 -7.21 -7.89 -18.57
CA HIS A 82 -6.75 -7.14 -19.75
C HIS A 82 -6.46 -8.08 -20.93
N LEU A 83 -5.71 -9.15 -20.70
CA LEU A 83 -5.37 -10.12 -21.74
C LEU A 83 -6.59 -10.89 -22.27
N LEU A 84 -7.58 -11.23 -21.41
CA LEU A 84 -8.86 -11.82 -21.82
C LEU A 84 -9.59 -10.89 -22.79
N LYS A 85 -9.77 -9.62 -22.41
CA LYS A 85 -10.43 -8.62 -23.28
C LYS A 85 -9.70 -8.44 -24.59
N LYS A 86 -8.36 -8.37 -24.57
CA LYS A 86 -7.54 -8.24 -25.78
C LYS A 86 -7.67 -9.45 -26.71
N ALA A 87 -7.88 -10.65 -26.16
CA ALA A 87 -8.10 -11.88 -26.92
C ALA A 87 -9.58 -12.08 -27.32
N GLY A 88 -10.48 -11.17 -27.00
CA GLY A 88 -11.90 -11.23 -27.33
C GLY A 88 -12.71 -12.22 -26.46
N HIS A 89 -12.14 -12.70 -25.34
CA HIS A 89 -12.84 -13.61 -24.44
C HIS A 89 -13.73 -12.88 -23.44
N SER A 90 -14.83 -13.54 -23.05
CA SER A 90 -15.70 -13.07 -21.98
C SER A 90 -14.97 -13.11 -20.62
N LEU A 91 -15.32 -12.17 -19.73
CA LEU A 91 -14.92 -12.25 -18.32
C LEU A 91 -15.75 -13.27 -17.53
N ASP A 92 -16.90 -13.69 -18.04
CA ASP A 92 -17.70 -14.78 -17.45
C ASP A 92 -17.10 -16.13 -17.84
N LEU A 93 -16.07 -16.55 -17.09
CA LEU A 93 -15.41 -17.83 -17.29
C LEU A 93 -16.30 -19.01 -16.91
N GLY A 94 -17.38 -18.77 -16.16
CA GLY A 94 -18.34 -19.80 -15.78
C GLY A 94 -19.27 -20.22 -16.91
N SER A 95 -19.38 -19.42 -17.97
CA SER A 95 -20.18 -19.68 -19.16
C SER A 95 -19.40 -20.31 -20.32
N LEU A 96 -18.08 -20.46 -20.16
CA LEU A 96 -17.22 -21.04 -21.19
C LEU A 96 -17.30 -22.58 -21.18
N ASP A 97 -17.12 -23.17 -22.36
CA ASP A 97 -16.93 -24.62 -22.49
C ASP A 97 -15.63 -25.04 -21.77
N ASP A 98 -15.62 -26.26 -21.24
CA ASP A 98 -14.49 -26.80 -20.47
C ASP A 98 -13.17 -26.77 -21.27
N GLU A 99 -13.21 -26.99 -22.58
CA GLU A 99 -12.03 -26.94 -23.44
C GLU A 99 -11.46 -25.53 -23.53
N VAL A 100 -12.30 -24.54 -23.83
CA VAL A 100 -11.90 -23.12 -23.89
C VAL A 100 -11.42 -22.61 -22.52
N PHE A 101 -12.12 -22.98 -21.44
CA PHE A 101 -11.72 -22.64 -20.08
C PHE A 101 -10.33 -23.19 -19.76
N ASN A 102 -10.08 -24.48 -20.07
CA ASN A 102 -8.78 -25.11 -19.84
C ASN A 102 -7.67 -24.47 -20.69
N GLN A 103 -7.93 -24.15 -21.95
CA GLN A 103 -6.98 -23.45 -22.82
C GLN A 103 -6.56 -22.10 -22.27
N ILE A 104 -7.51 -21.33 -21.72
CA ILE A 104 -7.27 -19.99 -21.13
C ILE A 104 -6.53 -20.11 -19.81
N THR A 105 -6.86 -21.11 -18.95
CA THR A 105 -6.44 -21.18 -17.55
C THR A 105 -5.36 -22.21 -17.27
N SER A 106 -4.94 -23.00 -18.25
CA SER A 106 -3.89 -24.02 -18.12
C SER A 106 -2.54 -23.44 -17.69
N ASP A 107 -1.64 -24.32 -17.27
CA ASP A 107 -0.24 -23.96 -16.97
C ASP A 107 0.66 -23.91 -18.23
N ASP A 108 0.07 -24.10 -19.43
CA ASP A 108 0.79 -23.88 -20.69
C ASP A 108 1.37 -22.44 -20.71
N PRO A 109 2.65 -22.25 -21.02
CA PRO A 109 3.28 -20.92 -21.07
C PRO A 109 2.57 -19.92 -21.99
N ASN A 110 1.88 -20.40 -23.02
CA ASN A 110 1.15 -19.59 -23.98
C ASN A 110 -0.27 -19.24 -23.52
N SER A 111 -0.80 -19.91 -22.50
CA SER A 111 -2.12 -19.60 -21.96
C SER A 111 -2.20 -18.16 -21.46
N ILE A 112 -3.39 -17.59 -21.50
CA ILE A 112 -3.64 -16.21 -21.01
C ILE A 112 -3.31 -16.12 -19.52
N ARG A 113 -3.64 -17.16 -18.75
CA ARG A 113 -3.36 -17.20 -17.31
C ARG A 113 -1.86 -17.23 -17.01
N SER A 114 -1.09 -18.01 -17.74
CA SER A 114 0.36 -18.10 -17.58
C SER A 114 1.05 -16.79 -17.96
N LYS A 115 0.65 -16.16 -19.05
CA LYS A 115 1.16 -14.83 -19.43
C LYS A 115 0.88 -13.77 -18.36
N ALA A 116 -0.32 -13.73 -17.80
CA ALA A 116 -0.66 -12.82 -16.71
C ALA A 116 0.17 -13.09 -15.44
N LYS A 117 0.41 -14.38 -15.09
CA LYS A 117 1.30 -14.76 -13.99
C LYS A 117 2.74 -14.31 -14.26
N GLN A 118 3.26 -14.43 -15.49
CA GLN A 118 4.62 -13.97 -15.84
C GLN A 118 4.79 -12.47 -15.66
N ILE A 119 3.83 -11.65 -16.12
CA ILE A 119 3.84 -10.19 -15.93
C ILE A 119 3.92 -9.86 -14.43
N MET A 120 3.07 -10.47 -13.63
CA MET A 120 3.06 -10.29 -12.17
C MET A 120 4.39 -10.71 -11.54
N LEU A 121 4.98 -11.84 -11.95
CA LEU A 121 6.26 -12.32 -11.42
C LEU A 121 7.42 -11.38 -11.76
N GLN A 122 7.44 -10.80 -12.95
CA GLN A 122 8.43 -9.78 -13.35
C GLN A 122 8.30 -8.53 -12.46
N GLN A 123 7.09 -7.99 -12.30
CA GLN A 123 6.84 -6.85 -11.41
C GLN A 123 7.28 -7.16 -9.98
N PHE A 124 6.93 -8.33 -9.46
CA PHE A 124 7.32 -8.75 -8.11
C PHE A 124 8.83 -8.89 -7.96
N ALA A 125 9.53 -9.37 -8.99
CA ALA A 125 10.98 -9.43 -8.98
C ALA A 125 11.61 -8.03 -8.86
N HIS A 126 11.10 -7.03 -9.61
CA HIS A 126 11.55 -5.64 -9.48
C HIS A 126 11.32 -5.08 -8.07
N TYR A 127 10.15 -5.30 -7.49
CA TYR A 127 9.85 -4.85 -6.13
C TYR A 127 10.77 -5.49 -5.09
N LYS A 128 11.05 -6.80 -5.22
CA LYS A 128 11.99 -7.50 -4.34
C LYS A 128 13.43 -6.99 -4.48
N ASN A 129 13.87 -6.70 -5.69
CA ASN A 129 15.21 -6.16 -5.94
C ASN A 129 15.38 -4.79 -5.26
N GLY A 130 14.36 -3.93 -5.32
CA GLY A 130 14.35 -2.65 -4.62
C GLY A 130 14.03 -2.74 -3.11
N ARG A 131 13.76 -3.93 -2.57
CA ARG A 131 13.30 -4.11 -1.18
C ARG A 131 12.01 -3.37 -0.86
N LEU A 132 11.21 -3.02 -1.88
CA LEU A 132 9.99 -2.25 -1.72
C LEU A 132 8.93 -3.02 -0.94
N GLY A 133 8.08 -2.30 -0.23
CA GLY A 133 6.95 -2.90 0.47
C GLY A 133 5.91 -3.47 -0.48
N VAL A 134 5.37 -4.65 -0.16
CA VAL A 134 4.46 -5.37 -1.05
C VAL A 134 3.24 -5.92 -0.33
N ILE A 135 2.10 -5.94 -1.05
CA ILE A 135 0.92 -6.73 -0.73
C ILE A 135 0.83 -7.84 -1.76
N ILE A 136 0.95 -9.09 -1.33
CA ILE A 136 0.87 -10.27 -2.17
C ILE A 136 -0.58 -10.79 -2.09
N ASP A 137 -1.37 -10.46 -3.11
CA ASP A 137 -2.77 -10.90 -3.18
C ASP A 137 -2.85 -12.30 -3.79
N GLY A 138 -3.22 -13.25 -2.95
CA GLY A 138 -3.35 -14.66 -3.29
C GLY A 138 -4.65 -15.27 -2.77
N THR A 139 -4.98 -16.47 -3.26
CA THR A 139 -6.14 -17.23 -2.78
C THR A 139 -5.87 -17.91 -1.45
N GLY A 140 -4.67 -18.38 -1.21
CA GLY A 140 -4.32 -19.11 0.02
C GLY A 140 -4.63 -20.61 -0.04
N ASP A 141 -4.96 -21.12 -1.21
CA ASP A 141 -5.19 -22.55 -1.47
C ASP A 141 -3.90 -23.38 -1.41
N ASP A 142 -2.78 -22.82 -1.83
CA ASP A 142 -1.46 -23.46 -1.78
C ASP A 142 -0.60 -22.94 -0.61
N TYR A 143 -0.64 -23.66 0.49
CA TYR A 143 0.19 -23.34 1.67
C TYR A 143 1.69 -23.45 1.39
N ALA A 144 2.12 -24.45 0.61
CA ALA A 144 3.54 -24.69 0.36
C ALA A 144 4.17 -23.53 -0.39
N LYS A 145 3.48 -23.00 -1.40
CA LYS A 145 3.87 -21.84 -2.17
C LYS A 145 4.00 -20.59 -1.29
N ILE A 146 2.98 -20.29 -0.48
CA ILE A 146 2.98 -19.11 0.41
C ILE A 146 4.09 -19.22 1.47
N SER A 147 4.24 -20.41 2.06
CA SER A 147 5.30 -20.67 3.06
C SER A 147 6.70 -20.50 2.46
N LYS A 148 6.91 -20.97 1.22
CA LYS A 148 8.17 -20.76 0.47
C LYS A 148 8.42 -19.28 0.21
N GLN A 149 7.43 -18.57 -0.34
CA GLN A 149 7.55 -17.11 -0.59
C GLN A 149 7.84 -16.31 0.69
N LYS A 150 7.17 -16.65 1.80
CA LYS A 150 7.45 -16.03 3.10
C LYS A 150 8.91 -16.22 3.50
N LYS A 151 9.42 -17.47 3.45
CA LYS A 151 10.82 -17.77 3.80
C LYS A 151 11.82 -17.04 2.89
N GLU A 152 11.53 -16.95 1.60
CA GLU A 152 12.36 -16.22 0.64
C GLU A 152 12.42 -14.72 0.96
N LEU A 153 11.28 -14.11 1.28
CA LEU A 153 11.22 -12.70 1.65
C LEU A 153 11.91 -12.44 3.00
N GLU A 154 11.72 -13.31 3.99
CA GLU A 154 12.43 -13.21 5.27
C GLU A 154 13.95 -13.28 5.12
N LYS A 155 14.47 -14.13 4.22
CA LYS A 155 15.90 -14.18 3.86
C LYS A 155 16.39 -12.89 3.19
N LEU A 156 15.51 -12.15 2.53
CA LEU A 156 15.81 -10.85 1.95
C LEU A 156 15.69 -9.69 2.94
N GLY A 157 15.29 -9.96 4.19
CA GLY A 157 15.17 -8.97 5.25
C GLY A 157 13.76 -8.44 5.49
N TYR A 158 12.74 -9.01 4.84
CA TYR A 158 11.36 -8.57 5.04
C TYR A 158 10.78 -9.02 6.38
N ASP A 159 9.96 -8.16 6.97
CA ASP A 159 8.95 -8.56 7.95
C ASP A 159 7.68 -8.98 7.20
N CYS A 160 7.14 -10.15 7.55
CA CYS A 160 5.96 -10.71 6.90
C CYS A 160 4.73 -10.67 7.81
N TYR A 161 3.57 -10.36 7.23
CA TYR A 161 2.27 -10.33 7.88
C TYR A 161 1.23 -11.00 7.01
N MET A 162 0.18 -11.59 7.59
CA MET A 162 -0.91 -12.16 6.83
C MET A 162 -2.25 -11.59 7.29
N VAL A 163 -3.05 -11.20 6.31
CA VAL A 163 -4.48 -10.92 6.46
C VAL A 163 -5.25 -12.04 5.76
N PHE A 164 -5.94 -12.84 6.54
CA PHE A 164 -6.78 -13.93 6.06
C PHE A 164 -8.23 -13.48 6.02
N VAL A 165 -8.81 -13.46 4.81
CA VAL A 165 -10.21 -13.05 4.61
C VAL A 165 -11.07 -14.31 4.51
N ASN A 166 -11.72 -14.63 5.63
CA ASN A 166 -12.67 -15.72 5.73
C ASN A 166 -14.04 -15.31 5.15
N THR A 167 -14.79 -16.29 4.64
CA THR A 167 -16.20 -16.14 4.28
C THR A 167 -16.87 -17.50 4.21
N SER A 168 -18.18 -17.58 4.40
CA SER A 168 -18.92 -18.80 4.18
C SER A 168 -18.95 -19.19 2.69
N LEU A 169 -19.11 -20.48 2.39
CA LEU A 169 -19.17 -20.95 1.00
C LEU A 169 -20.35 -20.36 0.25
N GLU A 170 -21.49 -20.25 0.91
CA GLU A 170 -22.72 -19.69 0.36
C GLU A 170 -22.52 -18.25 -0.09
N VAL A 171 -21.96 -17.42 0.78
CA VAL A 171 -21.66 -16.00 0.48
C VAL A 171 -20.60 -15.89 -0.61
N ALA A 172 -19.57 -16.73 -0.59
CA ALA A 172 -18.55 -16.76 -1.64
C ALA A 172 -19.16 -17.07 -3.02
N GLN A 173 -20.06 -18.04 -3.10
CA GLN A 173 -20.76 -18.42 -4.34
C GLN A 173 -21.73 -17.33 -4.80
N GLN A 174 -22.50 -16.71 -3.89
CA GLN A 174 -23.38 -15.59 -4.21
C GLN A 174 -22.57 -14.41 -4.78
N ARG A 175 -21.51 -14.00 -4.11
CA ARG A 175 -20.67 -12.90 -4.58
C ARG A 175 -19.99 -13.20 -5.91
N ASN A 176 -19.56 -14.45 -6.14
CA ASN A 176 -19.01 -14.86 -7.42
C ASN A 176 -20.01 -14.73 -8.56
N ALA A 177 -21.30 -15.01 -8.31
CA ALA A 177 -22.36 -14.90 -9.33
C ALA A 177 -22.61 -13.44 -9.77
N PHE A 178 -22.36 -12.46 -8.89
CA PHE A 178 -22.55 -11.02 -9.19
C PHE A 178 -21.29 -10.32 -9.72
N ARG A 179 -20.14 -11.01 -9.81
CA ARG A 179 -18.90 -10.41 -10.33
C ARG A 179 -18.91 -10.38 -11.85
N ALA A 180 -18.24 -9.38 -12.46
CA ALA A 180 -17.99 -9.38 -13.90
C ALA A 180 -17.17 -10.60 -14.32
N ARG A 181 -16.10 -10.94 -13.57
CA ARG A 181 -15.33 -12.17 -13.77
C ARG A 181 -15.86 -13.26 -12.86
N LYS A 182 -16.68 -14.13 -13.42
CA LYS A 182 -17.26 -15.29 -12.72
C LYS A 182 -16.40 -16.54 -12.93
N LEU A 183 -16.38 -17.38 -11.93
CA LEU A 183 -15.73 -18.69 -11.95
C LEU A 183 -16.78 -19.80 -11.85
N PRO A 184 -16.49 -21.00 -12.40
CA PRO A 184 -17.36 -22.17 -12.22
C PRO A 184 -17.60 -22.47 -10.73
N ARG A 185 -18.84 -22.74 -10.34
CA ARG A 185 -19.22 -22.99 -8.92
C ARG A 185 -18.42 -24.14 -8.29
N LYS A 186 -18.11 -25.19 -9.06
CA LYS A 186 -17.27 -26.32 -8.61
C LYS A 186 -15.88 -25.85 -8.22
N LEU A 187 -15.27 -24.96 -9.03
CA LEU A 187 -13.94 -24.40 -8.75
C LEU A 187 -13.95 -23.51 -7.50
N VAL A 188 -14.98 -22.65 -7.35
CA VAL A 188 -15.12 -21.81 -6.13
C VAL A 188 -15.18 -22.69 -4.89
N LYS A 189 -15.95 -23.79 -4.91
CA LYS A 189 -16.04 -24.74 -3.79
C LYS A 189 -14.71 -25.43 -3.51
N ALA A 190 -14.00 -25.90 -4.53
CA ALA A 190 -12.72 -26.59 -4.38
C ALA A 190 -11.68 -25.66 -3.73
N VAL A 191 -11.48 -24.46 -4.31
CA VAL A 191 -10.54 -23.46 -3.79
C VAL A 191 -10.92 -23.03 -2.36
N TRP A 192 -12.20 -22.78 -2.09
CA TRP A 192 -12.69 -22.45 -0.74
C TRP A 192 -12.31 -23.53 0.27
N THR A 193 -12.53 -24.80 -0.07
CA THR A 193 -12.22 -25.94 0.80
C THR A 193 -10.72 -25.99 1.13
N ASP A 194 -9.84 -25.78 0.15
CA ASP A 194 -8.39 -25.84 0.36
C ASP A 194 -7.90 -24.63 1.17
N VAL A 195 -8.50 -23.47 0.95
CA VAL A 195 -8.23 -22.26 1.77
C VAL A 195 -8.60 -22.50 3.24
N GLN A 196 -9.77 -23.11 3.52
CA GLN A 196 -10.18 -23.43 4.90
C GLN A 196 -9.23 -24.42 5.58
N LYS A 197 -8.77 -25.46 4.88
CA LYS A 197 -7.78 -26.42 5.40
C LYS A 197 -6.46 -25.74 5.79
N ASN A 198 -6.09 -24.67 5.10
CA ASN A 198 -4.82 -23.99 5.30
C ASN A 198 -4.85 -22.92 6.39
N MET A 199 -6.02 -22.49 6.88
CA MET A 199 -6.17 -21.39 7.85
C MET A 199 -5.31 -21.60 9.10
N GLY A 200 -5.43 -22.75 9.78
CA GLY A 200 -4.66 -23.04 10.98
C GLY A 200 -3.15 -23.17 10.73
N ARG A 201 -2.76 -23.64 9.53
CA ARG A 201 -1.36 -23.73 9.11
C ARG A 201 -0.77 -22.32 8.92
N PHE A 202 -1.51 -21.38 8.33
CA PHE A 202 -1.10 -19.99 8.20
C PHE A 202 -1.01 -19.29 9.55
N GLN A 203 -1.97 -19.51 10.44
CA GLN A 203 -1.93 -18.98 11.79
C GLN A 203 -0.64 -19.43 12.53
N SER A 204 -0.28 -20.69 12.41
CA SER A 204 0.96 -21.22 12.99
C SER A 204 2.22 -20.66 12.35
N ALA A 205 2.21 -20.42 11.03
CA ALA A 205 3.36 -19.91 10.29
C ALA A 205 3.61 -18.41 10.49
N PHE A 206 2.57 -17.59 10.64
CA PHE A 206 2.66 -16.14 10.82
C PHE A 206 2.55 -15.71 12.29
N LYS A 207 2.07 -16.58 13.17
CA LYS A 207 1.96 -16.36 14.63
C LYS A 207 1.25 -15.04 14.96
N GLN A 208 1.91 -14.15 15.69
CA GLN A 208 1.39 -12.83 16.07
C GLN A 208 1.18 -11.86 14.86
N ASN A 209 1.75 -12.17 13.71
CA ASN A 209 1.60 -11.41 12.48
C ASN A 209 0.49 -12.01 11.58
N PHE A 210 -0.56 -12.53 12.17
CA PHE A 210 -1.71 -13.12 11.51
C PHE A 210 -3.00 -12.46 11.98
N THR A 211 -3.83 -12.02 11.05
CA THR A 211 -5.15 -11.46 11.34
C THR A 211 -6.20 -12.14 10.48
N ILE A 212 -7.31 -12.52 11.08
CA ILE A 212 -8.50 -13.04 10.37
C ILE A 212 -9.54 -11.93 10.30
N ILE A 213 -10.11 -11.77 9.11
CA ILE A 213 -11.30 -10.94 8.86
C ILE A 213 -12.41 -11.87 8.41
N ASP A 214 -13.43 -12.04 9.22
CA ASP A 214 -14.62 -12.76 8.80
C ASP A 214 -15.54 -11.81 8.02
N ASN A 215 -15.70 -12.09 6.74
CA ASN A 215 -16.53 -11.34 5.81
C ASN A 215 -17.70 -12.20 5.31
N SER A 216 -18.22 -13.09 6.18
CA SER A 216 -19.40 -13.92 5.90
C SER A 216 -20.68 -13.10 5.93
N GLU A 217 -20.70 -12.01 6.72
CA GLU A 217 -21.80 -11.06 6.76
C GLU A 217 -21.56 -9.87 5.81
N ASP A 218 -22.56 -9.02 5.63
CA ASP A 218 -22.42 -7.80 4.83
C ASP A 218 -21.73 -6.70 5.64
N LEU A 219 -20.41 -6.62 5.52
CA LEU A 219 -19.58 -5.61 6.17
C LEU A 219 -19.49 -4.29 5.37
N ARG A 220 -20.26 -4.11 4.29
CA ARG A 220 -20.20 -2.86 3.50
C ARG A 220 -20.60 -1.68 4.35
N SER A 221 -19.76 -0.66 4.37
CA SER A 221 -20.03 0.55 5.13
C SER A 221 -21.21 1.31 4.53
N LYS A 222 -22.19 1.65 5.39
CA LYS A 222 -23.35 2.47 5.01
C LYS A 222 -22.97 3.95 4.83
N THR A 223 -21.88 4.38 5.44
CA THR A 223 -21.42 5.78 5.45
C THR A 223 -20.29 6.07 4.47
N LYS A 224 -19.56 5.03 4.04
CA LYS A 224 -18.39 5.15 3.15
C LYS A 224 -18.50 4.17 1.98
N PRO A 225 -19.01 4.59 0.82
CA PRO A 225 -19.14 3.74 -0.35
C PRO A 225 -17.83 3.06 -0.72
N GLY A 226 -17.89 1.77 -1.02
CA GLY A 226 -16.70 0.97 -1.40
C GLY A 226 -15.80 0.54 -0.24
N LYS A 227 -16.07 0.94 1.00
CA LYS A 227 -15.34 0.51 2.19
C LYS A 227 -16.12 -0.52 3.00
N LEU A 228 -15.42 -1.22 3.89
CA LEU A 228 -15.99 -2.15 4.86
C LEU A 228 -15.95 -1.56 6.26
N ASP A 229 -16.96 -1.85 7.08
CA ASP A 229 -16.98 -1.52 8.50
C ASP A 229 -16.23 -2.63 9.27
N LEU A 230 -14.90 -2.53 9.27
CA LEU A 230 -14.03 -3.47 9.95
C LEU A 230 -13.84 -3.07 11.43
N ALA A 231 -13.70 -4.08 12.27
CA ALA A 231 -13.42 -3.85 13.68
C ALA A 231 -12.14 -3.00 13.87
N PRO A 232 -12.15 -1.98 14.72
CA PRO A 232 -11.03 -1.05 14.89
C PRO A 232 -9.69 -1.73 15.21
N PHE A 233 -9.72 -2.88 15.91
CA PHE A 233 -8.49 -3.61 16.24
C PHE A 233 -7.79 -4.19 15.00
N ILE A 234 -8.54 -4.57 13.95
CA ILE A 234 -7.99 -5.08 12.66
C ILE A 234 -7.22 -3.96 11.97
N LEU A 235 -7.86 -2.79 11.82
CA LEU A 235 -7.22 -1.61 11.20
C LEU A 235 -5.98 -1.20 11.99
N LYS A 236 -6.09 -1.16 13.33
CA LYS A 236 -4.97 -0.81 14.21
C LYS A 236 -3.83 -1.83 14.15
N ALA A 237 -4.12 -3.13 14.09
CA ALA A 237 -3.08 -4.17 14.02
C ALA A 237 -2.29 -4.07 12.71
N THR A 238 -2.97 -3.87 11.59
CA THR A 238 -2.33 -3.75 10.27
C THR A 238 -1.55 -2.44 10.14
N ALA A 239 -2.13 -1.31 10.55
CA ALA A 239 -1.43 -0.03 10.56
C ALA A 239 -0.18 -0.07 11.45
N LYS A 240 -0.29 -0.69 12.64
CA LYS A 240 0.84 -0.89 13.55
C LYS A 240 1.94 -1.77 12.94
N PHE A 241 1.58 -2.79 12.14
CA PHE A 241 2.58 -3.60 11.45
C PHE A 241 3.35 -2.76 10.42
N VAL A 242 2.66 -2.01 9.59
CA VAL A 242 3.30 -1.18 8.55
C VAL A 242 4.17 -0.08 9.16
N ALA A 243 3.68 0.61 10.19
CA ALA A 243 4.39 1.72 10.84
C ALA A 243 5.59 1.29 11.71
N LYS A 244 5.64 0.03 12.17
CA LYS A 244 6.75 -0.42 13.02
C LYS A 244 8.06 -0.49 12.24
N PRO A 245 9.18 -0.13 12.88
CA PRO A 245 10.51 -0.40 12.33
C PRO A 245 10.69 -1.88 11.99
N ILE A 246 11.51 -2.16 10.98
CA ILE A 246 11.85 -3.52 10.57
C ILE A 246 12.49 -4.28 11.75
N ARG A 247 12.01 -5.50 11.98
CA ARG A 247 12.51 -6.37 13.05
C ARG A 247 13.52 -7.38 12.55
N ASN A 248 13.40 -7.80 11.29
CA ASN A 248 14.30 -8.76 10.68
C ASN A 248 15.75 -8.24 10.72
N PRO A 249 16.71 -8.99 11.30
CA PRO A 249 18.10 -8.54 11.43
C PRO A 249 18.74 -8.19 10.09
N ILE A 250 18.53 -9.02 9.06
CA ILE A 250 19.06 -8.81 7.70
C ILE A 250 18.49 -7.50 7.13
N GLY A 251 17.20 -7.23 7.34
CA GLY A 251 16.58 -6.00 6.89
C GLY A 251 17.13 -4.75 7.59
N LYS A 252 17.37 -4.83 8.90
CA LYS A 252 17.99 -3.73 9.66
C LYS A 252 19.40 -3.42 9.15
N GLU A 253 20.18 -4.45 8.91
CA GLU A 253 21.55 -4.31 8.39
C GLU A 253 21.53 -3.68 7.00
N TRP A 254 20.67 -4.16 6.11
CA TRP A 254 20.53 -3.62 4.76
C TRP A 254 20.13 -2.13 4.79
N ILE A 255 19.14 -1.74 5.59
CA ILE A 255 18.74 -0.34 5.76
C ILE A 255 19.91 0.51 6.25
N SER A 256 20.65 0.02 7.26
CA SER A 256 21.82 0.74 7.80
C SER A 256 22.89 0.97 6.76
N LEU A 257 23.19 -0.04 5.93
CA LEU A 257 24.15 0.06 4.84
C LEU A 257 23.70 1.04 3.76
N MET A 258 22.45 0.98 3.33
CA MET A 258 21.90 1.90 2.34
C MET A 258 21.88 3.35 2.82
N MET A 259 21.51 3.59 4.08
CA MET A 259 21.55 4.94 4.66
C MET A 259 22.98 5.50 4.76
N LYS A 260 23.97 4.65 5.03
CA LYS A 260 25.39 5.06 5.01
C LYS A 260 25.84 5.41 3.59
N HIS A 261 25.49 4.58 2.63
CA HIS A 261 25.80 4.81 1.21
C HIS A 261 25.19 6.12 0.71
N ASP A 262 23.92 6.38 1.00
CA ASP A 262 23.22 7.62 0.64
C ASP A 262 23.89 8.87 1.23
N LYS A 263 24.36 8.80 2.48
CA LYS A 263 25.08 9.91 3.12
C LYS A 263 26.43 10.17 2.43
N VAL A 264 27.12 9.12 2.01
CA VAL A 264 28.43 9.23 1.30
C VAL A 264 28.23 9.81 -0.10
N THR A 265 27.23 9.36 -0.85
CA THR A 265 26.93 9.89 -2.19
C THR A 265 26.52 11.33 -2.14
N LYS A 266 25.59 11.71 -1.25
CA LYS A 266 25.18 13.13 -1.05
C LYS A 266 26.34 14.00 -0.58
N SER A 267 27.26 13.50 0.22
CA SER A 267 28.49 14.21 0.63
C SER A 267 29.50 14.31 -0.50
N GLY A 268 29.58 13.30 -1.38
CA GLY A 268 30.41 13.32 -2.59
C GLY A 268 29.90 14.31 -3.63
N ASP A 269 28.58 14.33 -3.88
CA ASP A 269 27.94 15.30 -4.74
C ASP A 269 28.14 16.74 -4.26
N LYS A 270 28.02 17.01 -2.95
CA LYS A 270 28.33 18.32 -2.41
C LYS A 270 29.80 18.72 -2.64
N ARG A 271 30.76 17.79 -2.49
CA ARG A 271 32.18 18.07 -2.76
C ARG A 271 32.46 18.33 -4.24
N ASN A 272 31.79 17.61 -5.13
CA ASN A 272 31.92 17.84 -6.57
C ASN A 272 31.27 19.17 -6.97
N ARG A 273 30.10 19.50 -6.45
CA ARG A 273 29.48 20.83 -6.64
C ARG A 273 30.36 21.95 -6.12
N LEU A 274 30.94 21.82 -4.92
CA LEU A 274 31.87 22.82 -4.37
C LEU A 274 33.18 22.97 -5.18
N ARG A 275 33.55 22.02 -6.03
CA ARG A 275 34.67 22.14 -6.98
C ARG A 275 34.28 22.75 -8.32
N GLU A 276 33.02 22.58 -8.71
CA GLU A 276 32.45 23.21 -9.91
C GLU A 276 31.99 24.66 -9.64
N ASP A 277 31.71 25.01 -8.38
CA ASP A 277 31.18 26.31 -7.96
C ASP A 277 32.26 27.31 -7.56
N GLU A 278 33.56 27.00 -7.65
CA GLU A 278 34.63 28.02 -7.47
C GLU A 278 34.64 29.07 -8.60
N ASP A 279 33.82 28.86 -9.67
CA ASP A 279 33.71 29.80 -10.81
C ASP A 279 32.30 30.38 -11.03
N THR A 280 31.33 30.17 -10.13
CA THR A 280 29.98 30.74 -10.29
C THR A 280 29.41 31.33 -9.00
N GLU A 281 28.88 32.54 -9.12
CA GLU A 281 28.24 33.38 -8.10
C GLU A 281 27.19 32.65 -7.28
N SER A 282 27.00 33.03 -6.01
CA SER A 282 26.09 32.52 -5.00
C SER A 282 24.70 32.15 -5.54
N GLU A 283 24.41 30.86 -5.67
CA GLU A 283 23.04 30.38 -5.85
C GLU A 283 22.28 30.56 -4.51
N THR A 284 21.40 31.56 -4.46
CA THR A 284 20.32 31.63 -3.49
C THR A 284 19.46 30.39 -3.58
N ASP A 285 19.02 29.82 -2.44
CA ASP A 285 18.08 28.70 -2.38
C ASP A 285 16.88 29.00 -3.29
N PRO A 286 16.59 28.18 -4.32
CA PRO A 286 15.47 28.42 -5.24
C PRO A 286 14.11 28.56 -4.54
N LEU A 287 14.04 28.27 -3.24
CA LEU A 287 12.84 28.40 -2.41
C LEU A 287 12.86 29.69 -1.56
N GLU A 288 13.98 30.43 -1.48
CA GLU A 288 14.04 31.70 -0.73
C GLU A 288 13.16 32.80 -1.34
N ASP A 289 12.99 32.79 -2.67
CA ASP A 289 12.18 33.79 -3.38
C ASP A 289 10.68 33.43 -3.49
N VAL A 290 10.26 32.24 -3.00
CA VAL A 290 8.85 31.84 -2.98
C VAL A 290 8.18 32.44 -1.75
N THR A 291 7.71 33.69 -1.86
CA THR A 291 6.86 34.30 -0.84
C THR A 291 5.53 33.57 -0.77
N LEU A 292 5.18 33.06 0.42
CA LEU A 292 3.81 32.63 0.67
C LEU A 292 2.94 33.89 0.70
N PRO A 293 1.74 33.88 0.11
CA PRO A 293 0.79 34.98 0.27
C PRO A 293 0.64 35.33 1.77
N MET A 294 0.64 36.63 2.08
CA MET A 294 0.59 37.13 3.47
C MET A 294 -0.60 36.55 4.25
N ASP A 295 -1.71 36.29 3.55
CA ASP A 295 -2.87 35.62 4.11
C ASP A 295 -2.61 34.16 4.50
N LEU A 296 -1.72 33.48 3.81
CA LEU A 296 -1.36 32.09 4.05
C LEU A 296 -0.48 31.92 5.29
N GLU A 297 0.46 32.85 5.51
CA GLU A 297 1.26 32.88 6.75
C GLU A 297 0.38 33.14 7.98
N ARG A 298 -0.58 34.05 7.83
CA ARG A 298 -1.57 34.35 8.87
C ARG A 298 -2.51 33.16 9.12
N TYR A 299 -2.86 32.43 8.06
CA TYR A 299 -3.70 31.22 8.13
C TYR A 299 -2.93 30.05 8.77
N LEU A 300 -1.65 29.92 8.48
CA LEU A 300 -0.78 28.90 9.08
C LEU A 300 -0.69 29.09 10.59
N GLY A 301 -0.39 30.31 11.06
CA GLY A 301 -0.35 30.64 12.48
C GLY A 301 -1.70 30.38 13.17
N ARG A 302 -2.81 30.73 12.53
CA ARG A 302 -4.16 30.42 13.04
C ARG A 302 -4.45 28.93 13.08
N THR A 303 -4.04 28.17 12.08
CA THR A 303 -4.29 26.72 12.01
C THR A 303 -3.50 26.00 13.10
N ILE A 304 -2.23 26.35 13.30
CA ILE A 304 -1.41 25.81 14.39
C ILE A 304 -2.05 26.19 15.74
N HIS A 305 -2.41 27.45 15.95
CA HIS A 305 -3.04 27.92 17.18
C HIS A 305 -4.41 27.25 17.45
N ILE A 306 -5.21 26.95 16.42
CA ILE A 306 -6.47 26.21 16.56
C ILE A 306 -6.23 24.77 16.96
N ILE A 307 -5.24 24.09 16.36
CA ILE A 307 -4.86 22.72 16.70
C ILE A 307 -4.38 22.64 18.15
N GLU A 308 -3.58 23.58 18.60
CA GLU A 308 -3.09 23.68 19.98
C GLU A 308 -4.22 24.02 20.97
N LYS A 309 -4.97 25.08 20.70
CA LYS A 309 -6.00 25.60 21.61
C LYS A 309 -7.18 24.66 21.83
N PHE A 310 -7.57 23.90 20.81
CA PHE A 310 -8.76 23.02 20.87
C PHE A 310 -8.39 21.54 21.03
N ASP A 311 -7.13 21.22 21.29
CA ASP A 311 -6.65 19.84 21.46
C ASP A 311 -7.14 18.91 20.34
N LEU A 312 -7.14 19.42 19.10
CA LEU A 312 -7.62 18.71 17.95
C LEU A 312 -6.66 17.53 17.67
N GLN A 313 -7.19 16.32 17.77
CA GLN A 313 -6.44 15.12 17.36
C GLN A 313 -6.42 15.05 15.83
N PRO A 314 -5.26 15.17 15.16
CA PRO A 314 -5.16 15.22 13.69
C PRO A 314 -5.87 14.06 12.99
N ARG A 315 -5.81 12.83 13.56
CA ARG A 315 -6.52 11.67 13.01
C ARG A 315 -8.03 11.81 12.96
N LYS A 316 -8.65 12.45 13.94
CA LYS A 316 -10.10 12.69 13.92
C LYS A 316 -10.48 13.79 12.94
N ASN A 317 -9.54 14.70 12.66
CA ASN A 317 -9.77 15.87 11.81
C ASN A 317 -9.03 15.78 10.45
N LEU A 318 -8.49 14.60 10.10
CA LEU A 318 -7.77 14.36 8.84
C LEU A 318 -8.57 14.85 7.61
N ALA A 319 -9.89 14.64 7.62
CA ALA A 319 -10.77 15.10 6.55
C ALA A 319 -10.87 16.64 6.51
N VAL A 320 -10.82 17.30 7.65
CA VAL A 320 -10.86 18.78 7.75
C VAL A 320 -9.53 19.36 7.29
N LEU A 321 -8.39 18.83 7.76
CA LEU A 321 -7.07 19.24 7.34
C LEU A 321 -6.83 18.99 5.85
N SER A 322 -7.28 17.85 5.33
CA SER A 322 -7.21 17.53 3.90
C SER A 322 -8.02 18.52 3.06
N ARG A 323 -9.24 18.85 3.48
CA ARG A 323 -10.07 19.86 2.80
C ARG A 323 -9.46 21.26 2.89
N LEU A 324 -8.85 21.61 4.02
CA LEU A 324 -8.16 22.88 4.19
C LEU A 324 -6.98 22.98 3.21
N VAL A 325 -6.12 21.96 3.15
CA VAL A 325 -4.99 21.92 2.22
C VAL A 325 -5.46 21.94 0.76
N ASP A 326 -6.58 21.26 0.45
CA ASP A 326 -7.16 21.26 -0.89
C ASP A 326 -7.78 22.62 -1.25
N SER A 327 -8.36 23.34 -0.28
CA SER A 327 -8.94 24.67 -0.48
C SER A 327 -7.92 25.79 -0.65
N LEU A 328 -6.67 25.58 -0.23
CA LEU A 328 -5.60 26.59 -0.34
C LEU A 328 -5.02 26.70 -1.75
N GLU A 329 -5.41 25.83 -2.69
CA GLU A 329 -4.96 25.80 -4.10
C GLU A 329 -3.45 26.02 -4.30
N LEU A 330 -2.62 25.60 -3.33
CA LEU A 330 -1.18 25.79 -3.35
C LEU A 330 -0.54 25.10 -4.55
N ASN A 331 0.34 25.81 -5.25
CA ASN A 331 1.23 25.17 -6.22
C ASN A 331 2.30 24.33 -5.50
N LYS A 332 3.05 23.51 -6.25
CA LYS A 332 4.05 22.58 -5.70
C LYS A 332 5.05 23.27 -4.76
N ASN A 333 5.62 24.40 -5.16
CA ASN A 333 6.65 25.10 -4.39
C ASN A 333 6.09 25.71 -3.11
N GLN A 334 4.90 26.31 -3.18
CA GLN A 334 4.20 26.85 -2.02
C GLN A 334 3.84 25.73 -1.02
N PHE A 335 3.41 24.58 -1.51
CA PHE A 335 3.10 23.43 -0.66
C PHE A 335 4.36 22.88 0.04
N ILE A 336 5.48 22.74 -0.67
CA ILE A 336 6.75 22.27 -0.09
C ILE A 336 7.23 23.24 0.99
N ARG A 337 7.15 24.54 0.74
CA ARG A 337 7.53 25.58 1.73
C ARG A 337 6.63 25.55 2.96
N PHE A 338 5.32 25.40 2.76
CA PHE A 338 4.34 25.21 3.83
C PHE A 338 4.67 23.99 4.70
N PHE A 339 4.94 22.85 4.06
CA PHE A 339 5.33 21.61 4.73
C PHE A 339 6.63 21.79 5.54
N ASN A 340 7.64 22.39 4.96
CA ASN A 340 8.92 22.62 5.63
C ASN A 340 8.78 23.58 6.85
N LYS A 341 7.92 24.58 6.76
CA LYS A 341 7.61 25.46 7.91
C LYS A 341 6.95 24.70 9.05
N ILE A 342 5.98 23.81 8.76
CA ILE A 342 5.36 22.96 9.78
C ILE A 342 6.39 22.01 10.39
N LYS A 343 7.23 21.41 9.56
CA LYS A 343 8.29 20.51 10.04
C LYS A 343 9.29 21.22 10.96
N ALA A 344 9.60 22.49 10.67
CA ALA A 344 10.51 23.31 11.46
C ALA A 344 9.87 23.95 12.71
N SER A 345 8.53 24.05 12.78
CA SER A 345 7.83 24.61 13.93
C SER A 345 8.03 23.74 15.17
N LYS A 346 8.33 24.40 16.30
CA LYS A 346 8.28 23.76 17.61
C LYS A 346 6.83 23.87 18.08
N PHE A 347 6.20 22.74 18.29
CA PHE A 347 4.96 22.66 19.04
C PHE A 347 5.35 22.63 20.51
N ASP A 348 5.24 23.77 21.19
CA ASP A 348 5.46 23.88 22.63
C ASP A 348 4.25 23.40 23.43
#